data_45608adbffe53d96d33395b1e903e3a4
#
_entry.id   45608adbffe53d96d33395b1e903e3a4
#
_cell.length_a   1.000
_cell.length_b   1.000
_cell.length_c   1.000
_cell.angle_alpha   90.00
_cell.angle_beta   90.00
_cell.angle_gamma   90.00
#
_symmetry.space_group_name_H-M   'P 1'
#
loop_
_entity.id
_entity.type
_entity.pdbx_description
1 polymer ?
#
loop_
_entity_poly.entity_id
_entity_poly.type
_entity_poly.pdbx_seq_one_letter_code
_entity_poly.pdbx_strand_id
1 'polypeptide(L)'
;RRQRQMCIRDRPKAGKTTLLKETAKAIQQNNPEMHMIILLIDERPEEVTDIKEAIQGENVEVIYSTFDELPDHHKRVSEMVIERAKRLVEHGRDVIILLDSITRLARAYNMTVPPSGRTLSGGLDPAALHMPKRFFGAARNMREGGSLTILATALVDTGSKMDDVVYEEFKGTGNMELVLDRKLSEKRIFPAIDITKSGTRREDLLLDSDELGASYITRKQTNGMRKEDAVEQILNLFARTSDNKEFVQKIGRLKITYTNNNGGGYNNTHNNRDNYN
;
A
#
# COMPACT_ATOMS: atom_id res chain seq x y z
N ARG A 1 -13.48 -2.56 7.52
CA ARG A 1 -14.09 -3.59 6.61
C ARG A 1 -14.27 -3.16 5.14
N ARG A 2 -13.90 -1.95 4.69
CA ARG A 2 -14.29 -1.44 3.35
C ARG A 2 -13.16 -1.28 2.33
N GLN A 3 -11.89 -1.42 2.73
CA GLN A 3 -10.77 -1.18 1.82
C GLN A 3 -9.83 -2.37 1.83
N ARG A 4 -9.95 -3.22 0.80
CA ARG A 4 -9.25 -4.49 0.70
C ARG A 4 -8.27 -4.56 -0.48
N GLN A 5 -8.16 -3.48 -1.26
CA GLN A 5 -7.25 -3.37 -2.38
C GLN A 5 -6.15 -2.38 -2.05
N MET A 6 -4.94 -2.86 -1.90
CA MET A 6 -3.78 -2.05 -1.54
C MET A 6 -2.72 -2.20 -2.64
N CYS A 7 -2.18 -1.08 -3.09
CA CYS A 7 -1.10 -1.05 -4.08
C CYS A 7 0.15 -0.43 -3.47
N ILE A 8 1.26 -1.16 -3.51
CA ILE A 8 2.58 -0.63 -3.16
C ILE A 8 3.27 -0.23 -4.45
N ARG A 9 3.41 1.08 -4.64
CA ARG A 9 4.18 1.64 -5.76
C ARG A 9 5.66 1.53 -5.46
N ASP A 10 6.37 0.75 -6.27
CA ASP A 10 7.78 0.45 -6.05
C ASP A 10 8.69 0.98 -7.16
N ARG A 11 9.80 1.55 -6.75
CA ARG A 11 10.95 1.83 -7.59
C ARG A 11 12.03 0.77 -7.36
N PRO A 12 12.77 0.34 -8.38
CA PRO A 12 13.84 -0.63 -8.19
C PRO A 12 14.78 -0.23 -7.03
N LYS A 13 15.06 -1.18 -6.13
CA LYS A 13 15.92 -1.00 -4.94
C LYS A 13 15.38 -0.06 -3.85
N ALA A 14 14.07 0.13 -3.75
CA ALA A 14 13.46 0.95 -2.69
C ALA A 14 13.06 0.18 -1.42
N GLY A 15 13.41 -1.10 -1.31
CA GLY A 15 13.13 -1.93 -0.13
C GLY A 15 11.78 -2.64 -0.15
N LYS A 16 11.20 -2.87 -1.34
CA LYS A 16 9.92 -3.57 -1.54
C LYS A 16 9.84 -4.91 -0.82
N THR A 17 10.78 -5.82 -1.11
CA THR A 17 10.77 -7.18 -0.56
C THR A 17 10.88 -7.19 0.95
N THR A 18 11.70 -6.31 1.53
CA THR A 18 11.78 -6.14 2.98
C THR A 18 10.47 -5.66 3.57
N LEU A 19 9.85 -4.64 2.97
CA LEU A 19 8.55 -4.13 3.43
C LEU A 19 7.46 -5.20 3.33
N LEU A 20 7.44 -5.96 2.24
CA LEU A 20 6.48 -7.05 2.06
C LEU A 20 6.65 -8.13 3.13
N LYS A 21 7.90 -8.53 3.43
CA LYS A 21 8.20 -9.50 4.50
C LYS A 21 7.79 -8.99 5.88
N GLU A 22 8.14 -7.76 6.22
CA GLU A 22 7.76 -7.19 7.52
C GLU A 22 6.23 -7.02 7.65
N THR A 23 5.56 -6.64 6.57
CA THR A 23 4.09 -6.59 6.52
C THR A 23 3.48 -7.98 6.75
N ALA A 24 4.01 -9.01 6.08
CA ALA A 24 3.54 -10.38 6.26
C ALA A 24 3.70 -10.87 7.71
N LYS A 25 4.87 -10.64 8.32
CA LYS A 25 5.13 -10.99 9.73
C LYS A 25 4.18 -10.25 10.68
N ALA A 26 3.97 -8.95 10.45
CA ALA A 26 3.06 -8.15 11.26
C ALA A 26 1.60 -8.65 11.17
N ILE A 27 1.17 -9.06 9.96
CA ILE A 27 -0.16 -9.66 9.78
C ILE A 27 -0.28 -10.98 10.51
N GLN A 28 0.71 -11.87 10.42
CA GLN A 28 0.72 -13.14 11.16
C GLN A 28 0.66 -12.94 12.68
N GLN A 29 1.42 -11.97 13.18
CA GLN A 29 1.47 -11.67 14.60
C GLN A 29 0.15 -11.11 15.13
N ASN A 30 -0.48 -10.20 14.37
CA ASN A 30 -1.67 -9.50 14.81
C ASN A 30 -2.99 -10.22 14.45
N ASN A 31 -2.96 -11.08 13.42
CA ASN A 31 -4.14 -11.80 12.91
C ASN A 31 -3.75 -13.25 12.56
N PRO A 32 -3.39 -14.09 13.53
CA PRO A 32 -2.88 -15.45 13.28
C PRO A 32 -3.91 -16.39 12.62
N GLU A 33 -5.21 -16.08 12.74
CA GLU A 33 -6.32 -16.81 12.14
C GLU A 33 -6.47 -16.50 10.62
N MET A 34 -5.87 -15.42 10.14
CA MET A 34 -5.98 -14.99 8.74
C MET A 34 -5.18 -15.92 7.84
N HIS A 35 -5.79 -16.39 6.76
CA HIS A 35 -5.10 -17.18 5.76
C HIS A 35 -4.32 -16.30 4.79
N MET A 36 -3.01 -16.47 4.75
CA MET A 36 -2.11 -15.65 3.93
C MET A 36 -1.59 -16.45 2.73
N ILE A 37 -1.78 -15.93 1.54
CA ILE A 37 -1.20 -16.44 0.31
C ILE A 37 -0.21 -15.41 -0.23
N ILE A 38 1.06 -15.79 -0.33
CA ILE A 38 2.10 -14.97 -0.96
C ILE A 38 2.28 -15.48 -2.37
N LEU A 39 1.95 -14.64 -3.35
CA LEU A 39 2.03 -14.98 -4.77
C LEU A 39 3.17 -14.20 -5.43
N LEU A 40 4.20 -14.92 -5.85
CA LEU A 40 5.39 -14.37 -6.50
C LEU A 40 5.36 -14.72 -7.98
N ILE A 41 5.30 -13.71 -8.84
CA ILE A 41 5.22 -13.88 -10.30
C ILE A 41 6.45 -13.29 -10.97
N ASP A 42 7.15 -14.11 -11.76
CA ASP A 42 8.34 -13.73 -12.52
C ASP A 42 9.46 -13.19 -11.59
N GLU A 43 9.54 -13.74 -10.36
CA GLU A 43 10.58 -13.42 -9.39
C GLU A 43 11.75 -14.40 -9.46
N ARG A 44 12.89 -14.02 -8.89
CA ARG A 44 14.09 -14.85 -8.89
C ARG A 44 13.98 -15.99 -7.89
N PRO A 45 14.51 -17.19 -8.18
CA PRO A 45 14.47 -18.33 -7.26
C PRO A 45 15.02 -18.04 -5.88
N GLU A 46 16.10 -17.23 -5.79
CA GLU A 46 16.69 -16.82 -4.52
C GLU A 46 15.77 -15.94 -3.69
N GLU A 47 14.98 -15.03 -4.32
CA GLU A 47 13.99 -14.21 -3.63
C GLU A 47 12.81 -15.05 -3.14
N VAL A 48 12.42 -16.07 -3.91
CA VAL A 48 11.40 -17.04 -3.50
C VAL A 48 11.85 -17.82 -2.26
N THR A 49 13.09 -18.31 -2.27
CA THR A 49 13.66 -19.06 -1.13
C THR A 49 13.71 -18.18 0.12
N ASP A 50 14.20 -16.94 -0.01
CA ASP A 50 14.30 -15.98 1.09
C ASP A 50 12.94 -15.66 1.72
N ILE A 51 11.88 -15.55 0.92
CA ILE A 51 10.51 -15.34 1.43
C ILE A 51 9.97 -16.59 2.12
N LYS A 52 10.19 -17.79 1.55
CA LYS A 52 9.77 -19.08 2.15
C LYS A 52 10.42 -19.35 3.49
N GLU A 53 11.68 -18.98 3.65
CA GLU A 53 12.40 -19.16 4.90
C GLU A 53 11.98 -18.11 5.94
N ALA A 54 11.74 -16.87 5.51
CA ALA A 54 11.40 -15.76 6.40
C ALA A 54 9.98 -15.80 6.92
N ILE A 55 9.03 -16.43 6.19
CA ILE A 55 7.60 -16.40 6.50
C ILE A 55 7.06 -17.82 6.46
N GLN A 56 6.85 -18.42 7.63
CA GLN A 56 6.33 -19.76 7.80
C GLN A 56 5.15 -19.75 8.78
N GLY A 57 4.17 -20.64 8.60
CA GLY A 57 3.02 -20.77 9.48
C GLY A 57 1.95 -21.68 8.90
N GLU A 58 1.06 -22.20 9.76
CA GLU A 58 -0.01 -23.12 9.38
C GLU A 58 -1.01 -22.49 8.36
N ASN A 59 -1.24 -21.19 8.49
CA ASN A 59 -2.14 -20.42 7.63
C ASN A 59 -1.39 -19.64 6.54
N VAL A 60 -0.16 -20.04 6.18
CA VAL A 60 0.66 -19.36 5.18
C VAL A 60 0.99 -20.28 4.02
N GLU A 61 0.73 -19.81 2.82
CA GLU A 61 1.09 -20.48 1.58
C GLU A 61 1.97 -19.56 0.73
N VAL A 62 3.14 -20.02 0.31
CA VAL A 62 3.99 -19.31 -0.67
C VAL A 62 3.89 -20.03 -2.00
N ILE A 63 3.22 -19.40 -2.94
CA ILE A 63 2.99 -19.88 -4.29
C ILE A 63 3.74 -19.00 -5.27
N TYR A 64 4.41 -19.57 -6.24
CA TYR A 64 5.30 -18.82 -7.11
C TYR A 64 5.39 -19.40 -8.51
N SER A 65 5.83 -18.57 -9.42
CA SER A 65 6.28 -18.92 -10.76
C SER A 65 7.48 -18.02 -11.07
N THR A 66 8.65 -18.65 -11.22
CA THR A 66 9.94 -17.97 -11.36
C THR A 66 10.18 -17.45 -12.77
N PHE A 67 11.12 -16.51 -12.93
CA PHE A 67 11.37 -15.79 -14.18
C PHE A 67 11.77 -16.68 -15.37
N ASP A 68 12.25 -17.89 -15.11
CA ASP A 68 12.63 -18.90 -16.10
C ASP A 68 11.44 -19.71 -16.65
N GLU A 69 10.23 -19.50 -16.08
CA GLU A 69 9.04 -20.18 -16.54
C GLU A 69 8.31 -19.39 -17.64
N LEU A 70 7.49 -20.10 -18.42
CA LEU A 70 6.72 -19.49 -19.50
C LEU A 70 5.61 -18.55 -18.98
N PRO A 71 5.26 -17.49 -19.73
CA PRO A 71 4.19 -16.57 -19.36
C PRO A 71 2.84 -17.23 -19.09
N ASP A 72 2.50 -18.31 -19.81
CA ASP A 72 1.29 -19.09 -19.56
C ASP A 72 1.28 -19.77 -18.18
N HIS A 73 2.46 -20.14 -17.65
CA HIS A 73 2.58 -20.67 -16.30
C HIS A 73 2.27 -19.60 -15.25
N HIS A 74 2.84 -18.40 -15.38
CA HIS A 74 2.53 -17.25 -14.52
C HIS A 74 1.02 -16.97 -14.44
N LYS A 75 0.37 -16.97 -15.60
CA LYS A 75 -1.07 -16.77 -15.73
C LYS A 75 -1.85 -17.87 -15.00
N ARG A 76 -1.54 -19.16 -15.31
CA ARG A 76 -2.21 -20.32 -14.70
C ARG A 76 -2.07 -20.31 -13.18
N VAL A 77 -0.88 -20.07 -12.65
CA VAL A 77 -0.65 -20.00 -11.21
C VAL A 77 -1.48 -18.90 -10.57
N SER A 78 -1.56 -17.72 -11.18
CA SER A 78 -2.37 -16.62 -10.65
C SER A 78 -3.87 -16.94 -10.64
N GLU A 79 -4.38 -17.62 -11.68
CA GLU A 79 -5.77 -18.08 -11.78
C GLU A 79 -6.09 -19.12 -10.70
N MET A 80 -5.19 -20.07 -10.46
CA MET A 80 -5.34 -21.05 -9.38
C MET A 80 -5.36 -20.39 -8.00
N VAL A 81 -4.50 -19.41 -7.74
CA VAL A 81 -4.44 -18.70 -6.47
C VAL A 81 -5.73 -17.94 -6.20
N ILE A 82 -6.26 -17.20 -7.17
CA ILE A 82 -7.49 -16.45 -6.94
C ILE A 82 -8.69 -17.36 -6.73
N GLU A 83 -8.77 -18.49 -7.44
CA GLU A 83 -9.84 -19.47 -7.23
C GLU A 83 -9.72 -20.17 -5.86
N ARG A 84 -8.49 -20.52 -5.42
CA ARG A 84 -8.25 -21.03 -4.07
C ARG A 84 -8.69 -20.02 -3.00
N ALA A 85 -8.28 -18.76 -3.14
CA ALA A 85 -8.66 -17.70 -2.20
C ALA A 85 -10.19 -17.55 -2.13
N LYS A 86 -10.91 -17.59 -3.25
CA LYS A 86 -12.36 -17.54 -3.27
C LYS A 86 -12.99 -18.72 -2.49
N ARG A 87 -12.49 -19.95 -2.67
CA ARG A 87 -12.98 -21.11 -1.93
C ARG A 87 -12.79 -20.95 -0.43
N LEU A 88 -11.64 -20.47 0.02
CA LEU A 88 -11.40 -20.18 1.44
C LEU A 88 -12.37 -19.13 1.99
N VAL A 89 -12.63 -18.07 1.22
CA VAL A 89 -13.60 -17.01 1.60
C VAL A 89 -15.03 -17.56 1.66
N GLU A 90 -15.42 -18.42 0.72
CA GLU A 90 -16.73 -19.10 0.72
C GLU A 90 -16.92 -19.99 1.95
N HIS A 91 -15.84 -20.49 2.54
CA HIS A 91 -15.82 -21.18 3.83
C HIS A 91 -15.74 -20.24 5.05
N GLY A 92 -15.98 -18.95 4.87
CA GLY A 92 -15.99 -17.96 5.94
C GLY A 92 -14.62 -17.50 6.42
N ARG A 93 -13.53 -17.87 5.73
CA ARG A 93 -12.17 -17.46 6.10
C ARG A 93 -11.87 -16.03 5.68
N ASP A 94 -11.09 -15.33 6.51
CA ASP A 94 -10.44 -14.08 6.13
C ASP A 94 -9.11 -14.42 5.44
N VAL A 95 -8.98 -13.97 4.18
CA VAL A 95 -7.84 -14.29 3.31
C VAL A 95 -7.12 -13.02 2.89
N ILE A 96 -5.80 -13.04 2.92
CA ILE A 96 -4.97 -12.00 2.31
C ILE A 96 -4.05 -12.59 1.24
N ILE A 97 -4.02 -11.95 0.09
CA ILE A 97 -3.04 -12.24 -0.97
C ILE A 97 -2.01 -11.11 -1.00
N LEU A 98 -0.75 -11.46 -0.84
CA LEU A 98 0.39 -10.58 -1.09
C LEU A 98 0.96 -10.91 -2.47
N LEU A 99 0.71 -10.05 -3.47
CA LEU A 99 1.11 -10.27 -4.85
C LEU A 99 2.37 -9.47 -5.21
N ASP A 100 3.42 -10.12 -5.57
CA ASP A 100 4.64 -9.53 -6.12
C ASP A 100 4.92 -10.08 -7.53
N SER A 101 4.60 -9.40 -8.64
CA SER A 101 3.96 -8.10 -8.73
C SER A 101 2.82 -8.10 -9.75
N ILE A 102 1.88 -7.18 -9.62
CA ILE A 102 0.78 -6.99 -10.59
C ILE A 102 1.32 -6.56 -11.97
N THR A 103 2.42 -5.83 -12.02
CA THR A 103 3.07 -5.41 -13.26
C THR A 103 3.57 -6.60 -14.06
N ARG A 104 4.25 -7.54 -13.41
CA ARG A 104 4.75 -8.75 -14.06
C ARG A 104 3.61 -9.67 -14.48
N LEU A 105 2.56 -9.76 -13.68
CA LEU A 105 1.34 -10.49 -14.06
C LEU A 105 0.70 -9.89 -15.31
N ALA A 106 0.56 -8.56 -15.39
CA ALA A 106 0.04 -7.89 -16.59
C ALA A 106 0.92 -8.13 -17.83
N ARG A 107 2.24 -8.14 -17.67
CA ARG A 107 3.18 -8.49 -18.74
C ARG A 107 2.99 -9.93 -19.24
N ALA A 108 2.81 -10.90 -18.33
CA ALA A 108 2.55 -12.28 -18.69
C ALA A 108 1.25 -12.43 -19.51
N TYR A 109 0.19 -11.73 -19.08
CA TYR A 109 -1.04 -11.69 -19.88
C TYR A 109 -0.84 -11.02 -21.24
N ASN A 110 -0.05 -9.95 -21.32
CA ASN A 110 0.23 -9.27 -22.59
C ASN A 110 0.94 -10.15 -23.62
N MET A 111 1.73 -11.11 -23.15
CA MET A 111 2.41 -12.07 -24.01
C MET A 111 1.53 -13.25 -24.43
N THR A 112 0.41 -13.49 -23.77
CA THR A 112 -0.39 -14.71 -23.94
C THR A 112 -1.80 -14.44 -24.48
N VAL A 113 -2.32 -13.22 -24.38
CA VAL A 113 -3.65 -12.90 -24.93
C VAL A 113 -3.58 -12.72 -26.45
N PRO A 114 -4.62 -13.15 -27.17
CA PRO A 114 -4.72 -12.82 -28.60
C PRO A 114 -4.76 -11.30 -28.82
N PRO A 115 -4.06 -10.76 -29.82
CA PRO A 115 -4.05 -9.33 -30.09
C PRO A 115 -5.46 -8.77 -30.33
N SER A 116 -5.83 -7.72 -29.60
CA SER A 116 -7.13 -7.05 -29.76
C SER A 116 -7.19 -6.10 -30.96
N GLY A 117 -6.06 -5.88 -31.63
CA GLY A 117 -5.89 -4.86 -32.68
C GLY A 117 -5.76 -3.42 -32.16
N ARG A 118 -5.73 -3.24 -30.84
CA ARG A 118 -5.49 -1.94 -30.17
C ARG A 118 -4.26 -2.06 -29.29
N THR A 119 -3.47 -1.00 -29.22
CA THR A 119 -2.25 -1.00 -28.40
C THR A 119 -2.19 0.31 -27.61
N LEU A 120 -2.04 0.19 -26.31
CA LEU A 120 -1.74 1.30 -25.41
C LEU A 120 -0.25 1.67 -25.49
N SER A 121 0.12 2.80 -24.92
CA SER A 121 1.52 3.22 -24.83
C SER A 121 2.38 2.12 -24.21
N GLY A 122 3.59 1.94 -24.72
CA GLY A 122 4.51 0.89 -24.24
C GLY A 122 4.23 -0.52 -24.78
N GLY A 123 3.34 -0.68 -25.78
CA GLY A 123 3.08 -1.99 -26.40
C GLY A 123 2.13 -2.88 -25.59
N LEU A 124 1.33 -2.30 -24.70
CA LEU A 124 0.35 -3.04 -23.89
C LEU A 124 -0.98 -3.18 -24.64
N ASP A 125 -1.45 -4.41 -24.82
CA ASP A 125 -2.81 -4.67 -25.32
C ASP A 125 -3.82 -4.45 -24.19
N PRO A 126 -4.91 -3.67 -24.41
CA PRO A 126 -5.96 -3.47 -23.39
C PRO A 126 -6.56 -4.78 -22.89
N ALA A 127 -6.64 -5.82 -23.72
CA ALA A 127 -7.15 -7.13 -23.33
C ALA A 127 -6.30 -7.81 -22.25
N ALA A 128 -5.00 -7.54 -22.23
CA ALA A 128 -4.07 -8.07 -21.24
C ALA A 128 -4.38 -7.59 -19.80
N LEU A 129 -5.05 -6.46 -19.66
CA LEU A 129 -5.39 -5.90 -18.35
C LEU A 129 -6.66 -6.50 -17.73
N HIS A 130 -7.48 -7.17 -18.53
CA HIS A 130 -8.80 -7.62 -18.08
C HIS A 130 -8.72 -8.61 -16.91
N MET A 131 -7.93 -9.67 -17.05
CA MET A 131 -7.81 -10.68 -16.00
C MET A 131 -7.05 -10.19 -14.76
N PRO A 132 -5.91 -9.47 -14.88
CA PRO A 132 -5.28 -8.83 -13.73
C PRO A 132 -6.21 -7.86 -12.99
N LYS A 133 -7.05 -7.09 -13.69
CA LYS A 133 -8.07 -6.23 -13.06
C LYS A 133 -9.15 -7.06 -12.35
N ARG A 134 -9.60 -8.16 -12.92
CA ARG A 134 -10.52 -9.08 -12.25
C ARG A 134 -9.90 -9.72 -11.01
N PHE A 135 -8.64 -10.11 -11.09
CA PHE A 135 -7.88 -10.62 -9.95
C PHE A 135 -7.89 -9.58 -8.81
N PHE A 136 -7.39 -8.38 -9.07
CA PHE A 136 -7.31 -7.32 -8.07
C PHE A 136 -8.69 -6.85 -7.59
N GLY A 137 -9.67 -6.80 -8.48
CA GLY A 137 -11.06 -6.44 -8.20
C GLY A 137 -11.85 -7.50 -7.42
N ALA A 138 -11.31 -8.69 -7.22
CA ALA A 138 -11.95 -9.73 -6.41
C ALA A 138 -11.95 -9.41 -4.91
N ALA A 139 -11.06 -8.52 -4.46
CA ALA A 139 -10.92 -8.14 -3.06
C ALA A 139 -12.20 -7.47 -2.52
N ARG A 140 -12.80 -8.07 -1.48
CA ARG A 140 -14.05 -7.62 -0.86
C ARG A 140 -14.31 -8.26 0.49
N ASN A 141 -15.22 -7.68 1.27
CA ASN A 141 -15.86 -8.33 2.42
C ASN A 141 -17.17 -8.99 1.97
N MET A 142 -17.40 -10.21 2.42
CA MET A 142 -18.68 -10.87 2.25
C MET A 142 -19.65 -10.51 3.37
N ARG A 143 -20.95 -10.53 3.08
CA ARG A 143 -21.99 -10.25 4.07
C ARG A 143 -22.16 -11.40 5.05
N GLU A 144 -22.03 -12.60 4.55
CA GLU A 144 -22.21 -13.86 5.26
C GLU A 144 -20.97 -14.27 6.10
N GLY A 145 -19.90 -13.53 6.01
CA GLY A 145 -18.61 -13.80 6.64
C GLY A 145 -17.51 -14.09 5.63
N GLY A 146 -16.29 -14.03 6.10
CA GLY A 146 -15.11 -14.13 5.25
C GLY A 146 -14.78 -12.85 4.47
N SER A 147 -13.53 -12.69 4.12
CA SER A 147 -13.06 -11.53 3.37
C SER A 147 -11.84 -11.87 2.50
N LEU A 148 -11.69 -11.14 1.40
CA LEU A 148 -10.49 -11.17 0.58
C LEU A 148 -9.84 -9.79 0.56
N THR A 149 -8.59 -9.74 1.02
CA THR A 149 -7.72 -8.56 0.92
C THR A 149 -6.63 -8.87 -0.10
N ILE A 150 -6.30 -7.93 -0.97
CA ILE A 150 -5.19 -8.07 -1.92
C ILE A 150 -4.26 -6.87 -1.76
N LEU A 151 -3.01 -7.14 -1.42
CA LEU A 151 -1.90 -6.20 -1.40
C LEU A 151 -0.99 -6.55 -2.57
N ALA A 152 -0.94 -5.69 -3.57
CA ALA A 152 -0.13 -5.92 -4.76
C ALA A 152 0.98 -4.87 -4.87
N THR A 153 2.16 -5.31 -5.29
CA THR A 153 3.24 -4.40 -5.67
C THR A 153 3.09 -4.02 -7.14
N ALA A 154 3.38 -2.77 -7.47
CA ALA A 154 3.41 -2.27 -8.84
C ALA A 154 4.75 -1.58 -9.11
N LEU A 155 5.42 -1.97 -10.18
CA LEU A 155 6.69 -1.39 -10.59
C LEU A 155 6.48 -0.05 -11.29
N VAL A 156 7.29 0.95 -10.96
CA VAL A 156 7.27 2.28 -11.58
C VAL A 156 8.68 2.81 -11.77
N ASP A 157 8.83 3.77 -12.67
CA ASP A 157 10.13 4.39 -12.97
C ASP A 157 11.22 3.37 -13.31
N THR A 158 10.85 2.29 -13.97
CA THR A 158 11.77 1.24 -14.44
C THR A 158 12.42 1.58 -15.78
N GLY A 159 12.00 2.67 -16.42
CA GLY A 159 12.34 3.01 -17.79
C GLY A 159 11.43 2.33 -18.85
N SER A 160 10.52 1.46 -18.42
CA SER A 160 9.53 0.79 -19.26
C SER A 160 8.22 1.57 -19.29
N LYS A 161 7.83 2.10 -20.46
CA LYS A 161 6.54 2.75 -20.65
C LYS A 161 5.35 1.82 -20.36
N MET A 162 5.52 0.50 -20.57
CA MET A 162 4.48 -0.48 -20.26
C MET A 162 4.21 -0.51 -18.76
N ASP A 163 5.22 -0.47 -17.90
CA ASP A 163 5.07 -0.51 -16.45
C ASP A 163 4.31 0.73 -15.95
N ASP A 164 4.62 1.90 -16.51
CA ASP A 164 3.92 3.14 -16.16
C ASP A 164 2.44 3.07 -16.55
N VAL A 165 2.11 2.52 -17.74
CA VAL A 165 0.72 2.32 -18.16
C VAL A 165 0.02 1.32 -17.26
N VAL A 166 0.64 0.18 -16.95
CA VAL A 166 0.07 -0.80 -16.01
C VAL A 166 -0.24 -0.13 -14.67
N TYR A 167 0.73 0.60 -14.11
CA TYR A 167 0.52 1.31 -12.84
C TYR A 167 -0.68 2.27 -12.90
N GLU A 168 -0.76 3.15 -13.91
CA GLU A 168 -1.88 4.11 -14.03
C GLU A 168 -3.23 3.41 -14.17
N GLU A 169 -3.30 2.28 -14.87
CA GLU A 169 -4.51 1.47 -15.03
C GLU A 169 -4.99 0.82 -13.71
N PHE A 170 -4.08 0.54 -12.77
CA PHE A 170 -4.41 -0.03 -11.45
C PHE A 170 -4.56 1.03 -10.36
N LYS A 171 -3.93 2.20 -10.47
CA LYS A 171 -4.05 3.30 -9.52
C LYS A 171 -5.49 3.72 -9.25
N GLY A 172 -6.33 3.73 -10.30
CA GLY A 172 -7.76 4.05 -10.19
C GLY A 172 -8.60 2.98 -9.48
N THR A 173 -8.12 1.74 -9.38
CA THR A 173 -8.88 0.61 -8.81
C THR A 173 -8.55 0.35 -7.35
N GLY A 174 -7.37 0.72 -6.88
CA GLY A 174 -6.93 0.52 -5.51
C GLY A 174 -7.60 1.48 -4.52
N ASN A 175 -7.79 1.01 -3.29
CA ASN A 175 -8.33 1.82 -2.19
C ASN A 175 -7.24 2.48 -1.36
N MET A 176 -6.05 1.92 -1.36
CA MET A 176 -4.85 2.43 -0.70
C MET A 176 -3.67 2.38 -1.67
N GLU A 177 -2.88 3.42 -1.64
CA GLU A 177 -1.60 3.50 -2.36
C GLU A 177 -0.48 3.84 -1.37
N LEU A 178 0.58 3.02 -1.37
CA LEU A 178 1.79 3.25 -0.60
C LEU A 178 2.94 3.43 -1.59
N VAL A 179 3.58 4.58 -1.54
CA VAL A 179 4.63 4.98 -2.49
C VAL A 179 5.99 4.86 -1.83
N LEU A 180 6.86 4.03 -2.40
CA LEU A 180 8.27 3.96 -1.98
C LEU A 180 9.11 4.97 -2.76
N ASP A 181 10.07 5.59 -2.08
CA ASP A 181 11.00 6.55 -2.67
C ASP A 181 12.44 6.03 -2.61
N ARG A 182 13.04 5.90 -3.80
CA ARG A 182 14.42 5.40 -3.93
C ARG A 182 15.44 6.32 -3.25
N LYS A 183 15.24 7.65 -3.25
CA LYS A 183 16.17 8.59 -2.61
C LYS A 183 16.22 8.40 -1.10
N LEU A 184 15.08 8.07 -0.46
CA LEU A 184 15.04 7.72 0.96
C LEU A 184 15.84 6.45 1.22
N SER A 185 15.66 5.42 0.39
CA SER A 185 16.42 4.17 0.50
C SER A 185 17.93 4.37 0.29
N GLU A 186 18.34 5.20 -0.68
CA GLU A 186 19.75 5.56 -0.91
C GLU A 186 20.37 6.26 0.32
N LYS A 187 19.57 7.03 1.06
CA LYS A 187 19.95 7.66 2.34
C LYS A 187 19.82 6.73 3.55
N ARG A 188 19.47 5.46 3.34
CA ARG A 188 19.26 4.47 4.41
C ARG A 188 18.13 4.82 5.39
N ILE A 189 17.15 5.60 4.93
CA ILE A 189 15.92 5.89 5.68
C ILE A 189 14.90 4.79 5.35
N PHE A 190 14.55 3.94 6.35
CA PHE A 190 13.61 2.83 6.20
C PHE A 190 12.55 2.84 7.30
N PRO A 191 11.28 2.51 6.96
CA PRO A 191 10.79 2.20 5.60
C PRO A 191 10.83 3.42 4.69
N ALA A 192 11.25 3.24 3.44
CA ALA A 192 11.46 4.33 2.48
C ALA A 192 10.14 4.83 1.87
N ILE A 193 9.16 5.17 2.71
CA ILE A 193 7.79 5.55 2.33
C ILE A 193 7.70 7.06 2.08
N ASP A 194 7.26 7.45 0.89
CA ASP A 194 6.88 8.85 0.61
C ASP A 194 5.50 9.12 1.21
N ILE A 195 5.47 9.69 2.40
CA ILE A 195 4.25 9.95 3.18
C ILE A 195 3.33 10.94 2.46
N THR A 196 3.89 11.87 1.69
CA THR A 196 3.11 12.90 1.00
C THR A 196 2.34 12.36 -0.20
N LYS A 197 2.86 11.29 -0.82
CA LYS A 197 2.27 10.62 -1.97
C LYS A 197 1.44 9.38 -1.60
N SER A 198 1.66 8.84 -0.42
CA SER A 198 0.91 7.70 0.08
C SER A 198 -0.43 8.14 0.67
N GLY A 199 -1.45 7.33 0.48
CA GLY A 199 -2.78 7.68 0.97
C GLY A 199 -3.77 6.53 0.88
N THR A 200 -4.87 6.71 1.60
CA THR A 200 -5.99 5.78 1.67
C THR A 200 -7.28 6.50 1.32
N ARG A 201 -8.08 5.94 0.44
CA ARG A 201 -9.41 6.48 0.13
C ARG A 201 -10.34 6.22 1.32
N ARG A 202 -11.14 7.23 1.69
CA ARG A 202 -12.12 7.11 2.75
C ARG A 202 -11.52 6.57 4.06
N GLU A 203 -10.38 7.16 4.48
CA GLU A 203 -9.75 6.85 5.76
C GLU A 203 -10.69 7.09 6.95
N ASP A 204 -11.68 7.99 6.79
CA ASP A 204 -12.77 8.25 7.73
C ASP A 204 -13.62 7.00 8.08
N LEU A 205 -13.61 5.98 7.23
CA LEU A 205 -14.32 4.72 7.44
C LEU A 205 -13.47 3.64 8.15
N LEU A 206 -12.18 3.89 8.31
CA LEU A 206 -11.20 2.95 8.84
C LEU A 206 -10.65 3.36 10.20
N LEU A 207 -10.47 4.66 10.38
CA LEU A 207 -9.86 5.27 11.55
C LEU A 207 -10.95 5.74 12.51
N ASP A 208 -10.68 5.67 13.81
CA ASP A 208 -11.50 6.34 14.81
C ASP A 208 -11.26 7.87 14.79
N SER A 209 -11.97 8.61 15.64
CA SER A 209 -11.88 10.08 15.68
C SER A 209 -10.47 10.56 16.04
N ASP A 210 -9.78 9.86 16.93
CA ASP A 210 -8.48 10.26 17.44
C ASP A 210 -7.38 9.94 16.42
N GLU A 211 -7.45 8.75 15.82
CA GLU A 211 -6.58 8.32 14.73
C GLU A 211 -6.71 9.23 13.51
N LEU A 212 -7.96 9.56 13.13
CA LEU A 212 -8.24 10.47 12.01
C LEU A 212 -7.70 11.88 12.29
N GLY A 213 -7.90 12.37 13.53
CA GLY A 213 -7.34 13.63 13.99
C GLY A 213 -5.82 13.65 13.93
N ALA A 214 -5.16 12.58 14.40
CA ALA A 214 -3.71 12.44 14.34
C ALA A 214 -3.19 12.38 12.90
N SER A 215 -3.89 11.67 12.00
CA SER A 215 -3.57 11.62 10.57
C SER A 215 -3.57 13.03 9.95
N TYR A 216 -4.61 13.83 10.20
CA TYR A 216 -4.72 15.19 9.68
C TYR A 216 -3.64 16.12 10.24
N ILE A 217 -3.33 16.03 11.53
CA ILE A 217 -2.26 16.82 12.16
C ILE A 217 -0.92 16.46 11.51
N THR A 218 -0.62 15.17 11.40
CA THR A 218 0.62 14.67 10.80
C THR A 218 0.78 15.19 9.37
N ARG A 219 -0.25 15.06 8.53
CA ARG A 219 -0.24 15.57 7.14
C ARG A 219 -0.05 17.09 7.10
N LYS A 220 -0.71 17.83 7.99
CA LYS A 220 -0.58 19.29 8.06
C LYS A 220 0.83 19.72 8.48
N GLN A 221 1.44 19.03 9.44
CA GLN A 221 2.79 19.33 9.91
C GLN A 221 3.86 19.00 8.87
N THR A 222 3.69 17.91 8.13
CA THR A 222 4.64 17.49 7.09
C THR A 222 4.45 18.23 5.77
N ASN A 223 3.35 18.96 5.61
CA ASN A 223 3.09 19.74 4.40
C ASN A 223 4.10 20.87 4.24
N GLY A 224 4.77 20.94 3.10
CA GLY A 224 5.82 21.93 2.84
C GLY A 224 7.22 21.54 3.34
N MET A 225 7.37 20.45 4.09
CA MET A 225 8.68 19.92 4.48
C MET A 225 9.33 19.16 3.31
N ARG A 226 10.67 19.06 3.34
CA ARG A 226 11.36 18.11 2.46
C ARG A 226 10.94 16.69 2.84
N LYS A 227 10.83 15.80 1.87
CA LYS A 227 10.36 14.42 2.10
C LYS A 227 11.17 13.68 3.16
N GLU A 228 12.48 13.85 3.11
CA GLU A 228 13.42 13.24 4.06
C GLU A 228 13.13 13.68 5.49
N ASP A 229 13.02 14.99 5.70
CA ASP A 229 12.77 15.57 7.02
C ASP A 229 11.41 15.13 7.58
N ALA A 230 10.38 15.06 6.71
CA ALA A 230 9.06 14.60 7.09
C ALA A 230 9.07 13.13 7.55
N VAL A 231 9.76 12.26 6.80
CA VAL A 231 9.86 10.84 7.13
C VAL A 231 10.66 10.61 8.40
N GLU A 232 11.83 11.26 8.53
CA GLU A 232 12.67 11.16 9.73
C GLU A 232 11.94 11.66 10.99
N GLN A 233 11.19 12.75 10.89
CA GLN A 233 10.40 13.24 12.01
C GLN A 233 9.36 12.22 12.47
N ILE A 234 8.65 11.60 11.56
CA ILE A 234 7.64 10.58 11.89
C ILE A 234 8.30 9.33 12.46
N LEU A 235 9.39 8.84 11.86
CA LEU A 235 10.13 7.68 12.37
C LEU A 235 10.68 7.94 13.78
N ASN A 236 11.18 9.13 14.05
CA ASN A 236 11.64 9.52 15.38
C ASN A 236 10.50 9.57 16.41
N LEU A 237 9.29 9.95 15.99
CA LEU A 237 8.11 9.89 16.86
C LEU A 237 7.71 8.43 17.12
N PHE A 238 7.68 7.59 16.11
CA PHE A 238 7.42 6.15 16.28
C PHE A 238 8.44 5.48 17.19
N ALA A 239 9.73 5.77 17.03
CA ALA A 239 10.79 5.20 17.87
C ALA A 239 10.66 5.57 19.37
N ARG A 240 9.87 6.60 19.70
CA ARG A 240 9.61 7.06 21.06
C ARG A 240 8.25 6.60 21.60
N THR A 241 7.55 5.71 20.89
CA THR A 241 6.25 5.17 21.27
C THR A 241 6.30 3.65 21.25
N SER A 242 5.56 3.04 22.15
CA SER A 242 5.47 1.58 22.26
C SER A 242 4.49 0.97 21.25
N ASP A 243 3.46 1.73 20.89
CA ASP A 243 2.40 1.29 19.99
C ASP A 243 1.72 2.47 19.27
N ASN A 244 0.80 2.16 18.35
CA ASN A 244 0.06 3.16 17.58
C ASN A 244 -0.82 4.05 18.47
N LYS A 245 -1.39 3.51 19.53
CA LYS A 245 -2.26 4.25 20.45
C LYS A 245 -1.49 5.37 21.17
N GLU A 246 -0.30 5.05 21.66
CA GLU A 246 0.59 6.04 22.28
C GLU A 246 1.04 7.10 21.25
N PHE A 247 1.33 6.68 20.01
CA PHE A 247 1.66 7.60 18.92
C PHE A 247 0.54 8.60 18.66
N VAL A 248 -0.70 8.11 18.50
CA VAL A 248 -1.89 8.95 18.28
C VAL A 248 -2.09 9.95 19.41
N GLN A 249 -1.94 9.51 20.67
CA GLN A 249 -2.04 10.39 21.83
C GLN A 249 -0.96 11.48 21.85
N LYS A 250 0.28 11.14 21.51
CA LYS A 250 1.38 12.12 21.41
C LYS A 250 1.12 13.17 20.34
N ILE A 251 0.66 12.76 19.16
CA ILE A 251 0.29 13.68 18.09
C ILE A 251 -0.89 14.60 18.51
N GLY A 252 -1.90 14.04 19.17
CA GLY A 252 -3.04 14.82 19.70
C GLY A 252 -2.60 15.93 20.67
N ARG A 253 -1.61 15.66 21.54
CA ARG A 253 -1.06 16.66 22.48
C ARG A 253 -0.32 17.78 21.76
N LEU A 254 0.40 17.51 20.67
CA LEU A 254 1.06 18.54 19.86
C LEU A 254 0.06 19.57 19.33
N LYS A 255 -1.15 19.16 18.94
CA LYS A 255 -2.22 20.07 18.50
C LYS A 255 -2.61 21.08 19.57
N ILE A 256 -2.74 20.64 20.83
CA ILE A 256 -3.14 21.50 21.96
C ILE A 256 -2.09 22.59 22.21
N THR A 257 -0.82 22.25 22.10
CA THR A 257 0.28 23.22 22.30
C THR A 257 0.32 24.29 21.20
N TYR A 258 0.05 23.93 19.95
CA TYR A 258 0.02 24.89 18.83
C TYR A 258 -1.22 25.81 18.87
N THR A 259 -2.37 25.35 19.32
CA THR A 259 -3.58 26.20 19.49
C THR A 259 -3.40 27.18 20.64
N ASN A 260 -2.71 26.81 21.70
CA ASN A 260 -2.46 27.71 22.85
C ASN A 260 -1.38 28.77 22.55
N ASN A 261 -0.41 28.49 21.66
CA ASN A 261 0.60 29.49 21.27
C ASN A 261 0.13 30.51 20.22
N ASN A 262 -0.94 30.20 19.45
CA ASN A 262 -1.52 31.14 18.48
C ASN A 262 -2.70 31.95 19.07
N GLY A 263 -3.04 31.78 20.34
CA GLY A 263 -4.10 32.51 21.05
C GLY A 263 -3.63 33.77 21.77
N GLY A 264 -2.40 34.22 21.55
CA GLY A 264 -1.86 35.42 22.19
C GLY A 264 -1.73 36.61 21.23
N GLY A 265 -2.67 37.55 21.30
CA GLY A 265 -2.44 38.90 20.85
C GLY A 265 -3.26 39.48 19.70
N TYR A 266 -4.54 39.71 19.91
CA TYR A 266 -5.18 40.89 19.34
C TYR A 266 -5.85 41.68 20.46
N ASN A 267 -5.07 42.59 21.09
CA ASN A 267 -5.64 43.67 21.88
C ASN A 267 -6.25 44.67 20.92
N ASN A 268 -7.56 44.68 20.82
CA ASN A 268 -8.35 45.81 20.30
C ASN A 268 -8.35 46.92 21.35
N THR A 269 -7.44 47.88 21.23
CA THR A 269 -7.56 49.19 21.85
C THR A 269 -8.57 50.00 21.01
N HIS A 270 -9.83 49.94 21.39
CA HIS A 270 -10.77 50.99 21.04
C HIS A 270 -10.42 52.25 21.83
N ASN A 271 -9.78 53.22 21.17
CA ASN A 271 -9.75 54.59 21.61
C ASN A 271 -11.06 55.29 21.22
N ASN A 272 -11.90 55.50 22.22
CA ASN A 272 -12.90 56.55 22.23
C ASN A 272 -12.22 57.92 22.03
N ARG A 273 -12.64 58.62 21.02
CA ARG A 273 -12.62 60.09 21.02
C ARG A 273 -13.96 60.58 20.53
N ASP A 274 -14.81 60.88 21.53
CA ASP A 274 -15.83 61.89 21.41
C ASP A 274 -15.18 63.24 21.18
N ASN A 275 -15.72 64.06 20.37
CA ASN A 275 -16.11 65.43 20.52
C ASN A 275 -15.90 66.31 19.27
N TYR A 276 -16.96 67.09 19.08
CA TYR A 276 -17.12 68.39 18.44
C TYR A 276 -17.46 68.47 16.96
N ASN A 277 -18.65 68.89 16.82
CA ASN A 277 -19.49 69.81 16.05
C ASN A 277 -20.41 69.20 15.06
#